data_8a3263a9382ae6ddd5d0435f0764a695
#
_entry.id   8a3263a9382ae6ddd5d0435f0764a695
#
_cell.length_a   1.000
_cell.length_b   1.000
_cell.length_c   1.000
_cell.angle_alpha   90.00
_cell.angle_beta   90.00
_cell.angle_gamma   90.00
#
_symmetry.space_group_name_H-M   'P 1'
#
loop_
_entity.id
_entity.type
_entity.pdbx_description
1 polymer ?
#
loop_
_entity_poly.entity_id
_entity_poly.type
_entity_poly.pdbx_seq_one_letter_code
_entity_poly.pdbx_strand_id
1 'polypeptide(L)'
;MSTTVIGTRVHKTNYSLAIAQITNWARMGQSRVVYTANAHMVMEAWDRSEFRDIMNSADIVTPDGMPLVWMMRLKGERNQPRVYGPTLMLHVLESAAHDKIPVGFYGGATEVLVSLIKRMQARYDTLNVAFSFSPPFLAMSPEEDADMIEQINQSGARILFVGLGCPKQEIWMAEHRGKVNAVMLGVGAAFDFHSGIKPQARAWMQKVGLEWLFRLFIEPRRLWRRYLYHNPRFIFLAVADLLGLLKKAD
;
A
#
# COMPACT_ATOMS: atom_id res chain seq x y z
N MET A 1 0.91 -7.13 17.08
CA MET A 1 2.00 -8.12 16.94
C MET A 1 2.54 -8.08 15.54
N SER A 2 3.85 -8.28 15.33
CA SER A 2 4.49 -8.22 14.02
C SER A 2 5.61 -9.27 13.91
N THR A 3 5.96 -9.62 12.68
CA THR A 3 7.07 -10.52 12.33
C THR A 3 8.05 -9.76 11.45
N THR A 4 9.33 -9.89 11.70
CA THR A 4 10.36 -9.27 10.85
C THR A 4 10.68 -10.19 9.67
N VAL A 5 10.62 -9.67 8.45
CA VAL A 5 10.96 -10.35 7.20
C VAL A 5 12.07 -9.53 6.53
N ILE A 6 13.28 -10.08 6.46
CA ILE A 6 14.46 -9.44 5.88
C ILE A 6 14.62 -8.00 6.42
N GLY A 7 14.61 -7.82 7.75
CA GLY A 7 14.74 -6.51 8.40
C GLY A 7 13.50 -5.60 8.36
N THR A 8 12.45 -5.96 7.63
CA THR A 8 11.21 -5.19 7.55
C THR A 8 10.14 -5.76 8.48
N ARG A 9 9.52 -4.90 9.29
CA ARG A 9 8.42 -5.25 10.17
C ARG A 9 7.13 -5.43 9.38
N VAL A 10 6.52 -6.63 9.44
CA VAL A 10 5.22 -6.94 8.81
C VAL A 10 4.24 -7.34 9.88
N HIS A 11 3.06 -6.71 9.91
CA HIS A 11 2.08 -6.93 10.96
C HIS A 11 1.26 -8.21 10.71
N LYS A 12 1.06 -8.97 11.79
CA LYS A 12 0.10 -10.06 11.82
C LYS A 12 -1.31 -9.47 11.77
N THR A 13 -1.98 -9.63 10.65
CA THR A 13 -3.29 -9.03 10.42
C THR A 13 -4.09 -9.79 9.36
N ASN A 14 -5.37 -9.48 9.26
CA ASN A 14 -6.28 -9.90 8.21
C ASN A 14 -7.13 -8.71 7.76
N TYR A 15 -8.00 -8.90 6.77
CA TYR A 15 -8.85 -7.81 6.28
C TYR A 15 -9.71 -7.21 7.40
N SER A 16 -10.40 -8.02 8.19
CA SER A 16 -11.30 -7.53 9.23
C SER A 16 -10.59 -6.68 10.28
N LEU A 17 -9.41 -7.13 10.76
CA LEU A 17 -8.61 -6.39 11.72
C LEU A 17 -8.05 -5.09 11.14
N ALA A 18 -7.53 -5.14 9.91
CA ALA A 18 -7.00 -3.95 9.24
C ALA A 18 -8.10 -2.90 9.00
N ILE A 19 -9.27 -3.31 8.49
CA ILE A 19 -10.40 -2.43 8.23
C ILE A 19 -10.91 -1.80 9.54
N ALA A 20 -11.14 -2.61 10.57
CA ALA A 20 -11.61 -2.12 11.86
C ALA A 20 -10.66 -1.07 12.45
N GLN A 21 -9.35 -1.27 12.33
CA GLN A 21 -8.36 -0.33 12.84
C GLN A 21 -8.29 0.94 11.99
N ILE A 22 -8.30 0.83 10.67
CA ILE A 22 -8.31 1.97 9.73
C ILE A 22 -9.55 2.84 9.97
N THR A 23 -10.74 2.24 10.01
CA THR A 23 -12.00 2.98 10.20
C THR A 23 -12.11 3.61 11.59
N ASN A 24 -11.60 2.95 12.63
CA ASN A 24 -11.53 3.54 13.97
C ASN A 24 -10.63 4.79 13.99
N TRP A 25 -9.43 4.71 13.43
CA TRP A 25 -8.53 5.86 13.32
C TRP A 25 -9.12 7.00 12.49
N ALA A 26 -9.80 6.64 11.40
CA ALA A 26 -10.46 7.63 10.53
C ALA A 26 -11.58 8.39 11.27
N ARG A 27 -12.43 7.69 12.05
CA ARG A 27 -13.45 8.32 12.87
C ARG A 27 -12.87 9.26 13.96
N MET A 28 -11.69 8.91 14.48
CA MET A 28 -10.97 9.73 15.46
C MET A 28 -10.15 10.86 14.82
N GLY A 29 -10.14 11.00 13.49
CA GLY A 29 -9.34 11.98 12.76
C GLY A 29 -7.83 11.83 12.95
N GLN A 30 -7.35 10.62 13.19
CA GLN A 30 -5.95 10.37 13.44
C GLN A 30 -5.14 10.30 12.14
N SER A 31 -3.97 10.95 12.14
CA SER A 31 -2.96 10.80 11.11
C SER A 31 -2.22 9.47 11.29
N ARG A 32 -2.45 8.51 10.43
CA ARG A 32 -1.87 7.16 10.49
C ARG A 32 -1.43 6.69 9.11
N VAL A 33 -0.47 5.78 9.10
CA VAL A 33 0.15 5.28 7.86
C VAL A 33 0.01 3.77 7.77
N VAL A 34 -0.56 3.30 6.64
CA VAL A 34 -0.75 1.89 6.33
C VAL A 34 -0.07 1.55 5.01
N TYR A 35 0.91 0.65 5.05
CA TYR A 35 1.58 0.14 3.85
C TYR A 35 1.10 -1.25 3.47
N THR A 36 0.97 -1.50 2.17
CA THR A 36 0.66 -2.84 1.62
C THR A 36 1.95 -3.45 1.04
N ALA A 37 2.69 -4.17 1.90
CA ALA A 37 4.05 -4.58 1.61
C ALA A 37 4.15 -5.83 0.73
N ASN A 38 5.07 -5.78 -0.22
CA ASN A 38 5.43 -6.89 -1.08
C ASN A 38 6.95 -7.09 -1.15
N ALA A 39 7.41 -8.13 -1.84
CA ALA A 39 8.85 -8.45 -1.94
C ALA A 39 9.70 -7.29 -2.45
N HIS A 40 9.18 -6.47 -3.38
CA HIS A 40 9.92 -5.32 -3.89
C HIS A 40 10.16 -4.27 -2.79
N MET A 41 9.14 -3.93 -1.99
CA MET A 41 9.27 -2.97 -0.89
C MET A 41 10.29 -3.45 0.15
N VAL A 42 10.26 -4.75 0.45
CA VAL A 42 11.25 -5.37 1.36
C VAL A 42 12.66 -5.29 0.80
N MET A 43 12.83 -5.48 -0.51
CA MET A 43 14.14 -5.35 -1.16
C MET A 43 14.62 -3.91 -1.21
N GLU A 44 13.75 -2.94 -1.48
CA GLU A 44 14.08 -1.51 -1.36
C GLU A 44 14.51 -1.14 0.07
N ALA A 45 13.81 -1.68 1.08
CA ALA A 45 14.15 -1.48 2.48
C ALA A 45 15.46 -2.18 2.89
N TRP A 46 15.80 -3.30 2.25
CA TRP A 46 17.09 -3.96 2.44
C TRP A 46 18.25 -3.13 1.87
N ASP A 47 18.06 -2.55 0.69
CA ASP A 47 19.07 -1.79 -0.01
C ASP A 47 19.27 -0.36 0.56
N ARG A 48 18.25 0.18 1.25
CA ARG A 48 18.23 1.57 1.75
C ARG A 48 17.73 1.61 3.20
N SER A 49 18.65 1.85 4.14
CA SER A 49 18.34 1.92 5.58
C SER A 49 17.27 2.96 5.89
N GLU A 50 17.34 4.15 5.29
CA GLU A 50 16.35 5.22 5.47
C GLU A 50 14.93 4.75 5.07
N PHE A 51 14.81 4.03 3.95
CA PHE A 51 13.53 3.50 3.52
C PHE A 51 13.05 2.36 4.44
N ARG A 52 13.97 1.55 4.98
CA ARG A 52 13.65 0.55 6.00
C ARG A 52 13.08 1.19 7.27
N ASP A 53 13.65 2.31 7.70
CA ASP A 53 13.16 3.04 8.88
C ASP A 53 11.76 3.61 8.62
N ILE A 54 11.51 4.15 7.43
CA ILE A 54 10.17 4.55 6.97
C ILE A 54 9.20 3.37 7.06
N MET A 55 9.56 2.21 6.47
CA MET A 55 8.73 1.02 6.52
C MET A 55 8.44 0.55 7.96
N ASN A 56 9.44 0.59 8.82
CA ASN A 56 9.35 0.14 10.21
C ASN A 56 8.64 1.14 11.13
N SER A 57 8.51 2.40 10.74
CA SER A 57 7.76 3.42 11.48
C SER A 57 6.25 3.37 11.25
N ALA A 58 5.77 2.66 10.22
CA ALA A 58 4.35 2.60 9.88
C ALA A 58 3.47 2.04 11.01
N ASP A 59 2.24 2.51 11.08
CA ASP A 59 1.24 2.01 12.05
C ASP A 59 0.79 0.59 11.71
N ILE A 60 0.60 0.30 10.41
CA ILE A 60 0.36 -1.06 9.89
C ILE A 60 1.19 -1.28 8.62
N VAL A 61 1.83 -2.45 8.54
CA VAL A 61 2.41 -2.99 7.30
C VAL A 61 1.72 -4.31 7.03
N THR A 62 0.86 -4.37 6.01
CA THR A 62 0.13 -5.59 5.68
C THR A 62 0.94 -6.49 4.75
N PRO A 63 0.84 -7.83 4.87
CA PRO A 63 1.49 -8.77 3.96
C PRO A 63 0.69 -8.88 2.64
N ASP A 64 0.97 -7.98 1.69
CA ASP A 64 0.33 -7.96 0.38
C ASP A 64 0.91 -9.03 -0.57
N GLY A 65 2.23 -9.16 -0.61
CA GLY A 65 2.89 -10.15 -1.45
C GLY A 65 2.86 -11.57 -0.87
N MET A 66 2.51 -12.59 -1.68
CA MET A 66 2.57 -13.99 -1.24
C MET A 66 3.92 -14.42 -0.65
N PRO A 67 5.09 -13.98 -1.18
CA PRO A 67 6.38 -14.29 -0.56
C PRO A 67 6.48 -13.85 0.91
N LEU A 68 5.90 -12.70 1.27
CA LEU A 68 5.87 -12.24 2.66
C LEU A 68 4.97 -13.14 3.53
N VAL A 69 3.81 -13.53 3.00
CA VAL A 69 2.90 -14.46 3.69
C VAL A 69 3.59 -15.79 3.96
N TRP A 70 4.31 -16.34 2.97
CA TRP A 70 5.06 -17.59 3.15
C TRP A 70 6.16 -17.44 4.22
N MET A 71 6.93 -16.33 4.18
CA MET A 71 7.95 -16.04 5.18
C MET A 71 7.36 -15.94 6.59
N MET A 72 6.26 -15.22 6.77
CA MET A 72 5.57 -15.11 8.06
C MET A 72 5.12 -16.49 8.57
N ARG A 73 4.56 -17.32 7.67
CA ARG A 73 4.12 -18.69 8.04
C ARG A 73 5.29 -19.57 8.47
N LEU A 74 6.40 -19.51 7.76
CA LEU A 74 7.62 -20.26 8.11
C LEU A 74 8.26 -19.76 9.42
N LYS A 75 8.05 -18.49 9.77
CA LYS A 75 8.49 -17.87 11.04
C LYS A 75 7.48 -18.06 12.19
N GLY A 76 6.49 -18.94 12.04
CA GLY A 76 5.57 -19.34 13.12
C GLY A 76 4.16 -18.77 13.03
N GLU A 77 3.90 -17.81 12.14
CA GLU A 77 2.55 -17.26 11.92
C GLU A 77 1.73 -18.13 10.95
N ARG A 78 1.55 -19.40 11.27
CA ARG A 78 1.04 -20.47 10.39
C ARG A 78 -0.26 -20.10 9.65
N ASN A 79 -1.14 -19.33 10.31
CA ASN A 79 -2.47 -18.96 9.77
C ASN A 79 -2.51 -17.55 9.17
N GLN A 80 -1.34 -16.90 8.92
CA GLN A 80 -1.34 -15.56 8.33
C GLN A 80 -1.98 -15.59 6.93
N PRO A 81 -3.09 -14.87 6.70
CA PRO A 81 -3.66 -14.71 5.36
C PRO A 81 -2.91 -13.60 4.59
N ARG A 82 -3.06 -13.61 3.29
CA ARG A 82 -2.69 -12.46 2.47
C ARG A 82 -3.66 -11.30 2.72
N VAL A 83 -3.14 -10.08 2.86
CA VAL A 83 -3.92 -8.83 2.87
C VAL A 83 -3.49 -8.00 1.67
N TYR A 84 -4.13 -8.27 0.54
CA TYR A 84 -3.81 -7.71 -0.77
C TYR A 84 -4.30 -6.28 -0.90
N GLY A 85 -3.43 -5.34 -1.24
CA GLY A 85 -3.72 -3.91 -1.28
C GLY A 85 -4.96 -3.53 -2.10
N PRO A 86 -5.10 -3.97 -3.35
CA PRO A 86 -6.30 -3.70 -4.14
C PRO A 86 -7.60 -4.21 -3.50
N THR A 87 -7.59 -5.39 -2.89
CA THR A 87 -8.75 -5.92 -2.19
C THR A 87 -9.02 -5.17 -0.88
N LEU A 88 -7.95 -4.83 -0.13
CA LEU A 88 -8.09 -4.02 1.08
C LEU A 88 -8.71 -2.66 0.77
N MET A 89 -8.30 -2.01 -0.31
CA MET A 89 -8.88 -0.75 -0.78
C MET A 89 -10.40 -0.87 -0.96
N LEU A 90 -10.89 -1.91 -1.65
CA LEU A 90 -12.34 -2.10 -1.86
C LEU A 90 -13.10 -2.30 -0.55
N HIS A 91 -12.58 -3.12 0.36
CA HIS A 91 -13.23 -3.33 1.66
C HIS A 91 -13.21 -2.07 2.55
N VAL A 92 -12.13 -1.29 2.50
CA VAL A 92 -12.08 -0.02 3.22
C VAL A 92 -13.07 0.98 2.62
N LEU A 93 -13.21 1.05 1.29
CA LEU A 93 -14.21 1.89 0.62
C LEU A 93 -15.63 1.46 0.95
N GLU A 94 -15.91 0.15 0.99
CA GLU A 94 -17.22 -0.40 1.40
C GLU A 94 -17.57 0.01 2.84
N SER A 95 -16.61 -0.15 3.77
CA SER A 95 -16.79 0.27 5.16
C SER A 95 -16.95 1.79 5.28
N ALA A 96 -16.17 2.57 4.54
CA ALA A 96 -16.26 4.02 4.54
C ALA A 96 -17.61 4.51 4.00
N ALA A 97 -18.14 3.89 2.94
CA ALA A 97 -19.47 4.19 2.40
C ALA A 97 -20.58 3.89 3.40
N HIS A 98 -20.51 2.72 4.07
CA HIS A 98 -21.48 2.33 5.10
C HIS A 98 -21.47 3.31 6.28
N ASP A 99 -20.29 3.67 6.74
CA ASP A 99 -20.08 4.53 7.93
C ASP A 99 -20.07 6.03 7.59
N LYS A 100 -20.29 6.40 6.33
CA LYS A 100 -20.27 7.78 5.82
C LYS A 100 -18.95 8.51 6.10
N ILE A 101 -17.84 7.79 6.12
CA ILE A 101 -16.49 8.35 6.31
C ILE A 101 -16.03 8.96 4.98
N PRO A 102 -15.70 10.26 4.90
CA PRO A 102 -15.20 10.87 3.69
C PRO A 102 -13.83 10.31 3.29
N VAL A 103 -13.65 10.00 2.01
CA VAL A 103 -12.41 9.47 1.47
C VAL A 103 -11.76 10.41 0.47
N GLY A 104 -10.44 10.30 0.31
CA GLY A 104 -9.69 11.01 -0.71
C GLY A 104 -8.81 10.06 -1.52
N PHE A 105 -8.43 10.50 -2.72
CA PHE A 105 -7.51 9.81 -3.61
C PHE A 105 -6.38 10.75 -4.03
N TYR A 106 -5.13 10.34 -3.80
CA TYR A 106 -3.95 11.11 -4.14
C TYR A 106 -2.98 10.26 -5.00
N GLY A 107 -2.72 10.68 -6.22
CA GLY A 107 -1.83 9.95 -7.14
C GLY A 107 -2.55 9.38 -8.36
N GLY A 108 -1.80 8.66 -9.19
CA GLY A 108 -2.26 8.17 -10.48
C GLY A 108 -2.36 9.28 -11.54
N ALA A 109 -2.54 8.91 -12.80
CA ALA A 109 -2.84 9.86 -13.87
C ALA A 109 -4.29 10.34 -13.75
N THR A 110 -4.59 11.53 -14.28
CA THR A 110 -5.91 12.14 -14.19
C THR A 110 -7.02 11.22 -14.72
N GLU A 111 -6.79 10.56 -15.86
CA GLU A 111 -7.75 9.64 -16.47
C GLU A 111 -8.01 8.41 -15.57
N VAL A 112 -6.96 7.95 -14.89
CA VAL A 112 -7.04 6.83 -13.92
C VAL A 112 -7.93 7.24 -12.76
N LEU A 113 -7.71 8.42 -12.17
CA LEU A 113 -8.49 8.94 -11.05
C LEU A 113 -9.97 9.14 -11.42
N VAL A 114 -10.24 9.80 -12.54
CA VAL A 114 -11.62 10.05 -13.02
C VAL A 114 -12.36 8.72 -13.20
N SER A 115 -11.74 7.75 -13.88
CA SER A 115 -12.34 6.43 -14.09
C SER A 115 -12.53 5.66 -12.79
N LEU A 116 -11.53 5.70 -11.90
CA LEU A 116 -11.58 5.07 -10.59
C LEU A 116 -12.74 5.60 -9.75
N ILE A 117 -12.83 6.91 -9.58
CA ILE A 117 -13.87 7.55 -8.77
C ILE A 117 -15.26 7.21 -9.32
N LYS A 118 -15.46 7.36 -10.64
CA LYS A 118 -16.73 7.01 -11.28
C LYS A 118 -17.14 5.57 -10.99
N ARG A 119 -16.20 4.61 -11.08
CA ARG A 119 -16.48 3.19 -10.83
C ARG A 119 -16.73 2.90 -9.36
N MET A 120 -16.03 3.57 -8.44
CA MET A 120 -16.20 3.37 -7.00
C MET A 120 -17.53 3.97 -6.53
N GLN A 121 -17.93 5.13 -7.01
CA GLN A 121 -19.23 5.73 -6.72
C GLN A 121 -20.39 4.92 -7.32
N ALA A 122 -20.22 4.34 -8.51
CA ALA A 122 -21.22 3.42 -9.08
C ALA A 122 -21.33 2.09 -8.32
N ARG A 123 -20.28 1.69 -7.60
CA ARG A 123 -20.27 0.45 -6.78
C ARG A 123 -20.80 0.67 -5.37
N TYR A 124 -20.59 1.85 -4.82
CA TYR A 124 -20.92 2.22 -3.46
C TYR A 124 -21.69 3.53 -3.46
N ASP A 125 -23.03 3.47 -3.54
CA ASP A 125 -23.91 4.62 -3.75
C ASP A 125 -23.75 5.75 -2.70
N THR A 126 -23.35 5.39 -1.48
CA THR A 126 -23.18 6.34 -0.37
C THR A 126 -21.75 6.81 -0.18
N LEU A 127 -20.84 6.45 -1.09
CA LEU A 127 -19.42 6.81 -0.97
C LEU A 127 -19.21 8.32 -1.16
N ASN A 128 -18.73 8.97 -0.11
CA ASN A 128 -18.35 10.38 -0.13
C ASN A 128 -16.88 10.52 -0.52
N VAL A 129 -16.62 10.93 -1.77
CA VAL A 129 -15.29 11.29 -2.25
C VAL A 129 -15.09 12.78 -2.04
N ALA A 130 -14.43 13.14 -0.95
CA ALA A 130 -14.22 14.53 -0.53
C ALA A 130 -12.99 15.17 -1.17
N PHE A 131 -12.02 14.35 -1.62
CA PHE A 131 -10.78 14.86 -2.21
C PHE A 131 -10.29 13.94 -3.34
N SER A 132 -9.74 14.54 -4.39
CA SER A 132 -9.00 13.78 -5.42
C SER A 132 -7.97 14.69 -6.11
N PHE A 133 -6.74 14.20 -6.23
CA PHE A 133 -5.68 14.96 -6.89
C PHE A 133 -4.66 14.05 -7.57
N SER A 134 -4.30 14.42 -8.81
CA SER A 134 -3.25 13.79 -9.60
C SER A 134 -2.03 14.73 -9.58
N PRO A 135 -1.00 14.45 -8.76
CA PRO A 135 0.15 15.33 -8.68
C PRO A 135 0.95 15.31 -9.99
N PRO A 136 1.63 16.40 -10.33
CA PRO A 136 2.51 16.45 -11.49
C PRO A 136 3.68 15.46 -11.31
N PHE A 137 4.31 15.08 -12.43
CA PHE A 137 5.50 14.20 -12.38
C PHE A 137 6.71 14.86 -11.72
N LEU A 138 6.80 16.19 -11.80
CA LEU A 138 7.82 17.00 -11.16
C LEU A 138 7.55 17.10 -9.66
N ALA A 139 8.61 17.19 -8.87
CA ALA A 139 8.47 17.45 -7.46
C ALA A 139 7.78 18.81 -7.24
N MET A 140 6.82 18.83 -6.34
CA MET A 140 6.15 20.07 -5.90
C MET A 140 7.12 20.90 -5.08
N SER A 141 6.98 22.23 -5.12
CA SER A 141 7.71 23.10 -4.21
C SER A 141 7.20 22.91 -2.77
N PRO A 142 7.98 23.31 -1.74
CA PRO A 142 7.51 23.23 -0.36
C PRO A 142 6.20 24.00 -0.13
N GLU A 143 5.98 25.10 -0.82
CA GLU A 143 4.76 25.91 -0.75
C GLU A 143 3.57 25.16 -1.38
N GLU A 144 3.75 24.60 -2.58
CA GLU A 144 2.74 23.77 -3.26
C GLU A 144 2.36 22.53 -2.43
N ASP A 145 3.35 21.91 -1.77
CA ASP A 145 3.12 20.77 -0.89
C ASP A 145 2.34 21.18 0.38
N ALA A 146 2.66 22.31 0.98
CA ALA A 146 1.92 22.86 2.13
C ALA A 146 0.46 23.18 1.76
N ASP A 147 0.24 23.82 0.61
CA ASP A 147 -1.09 24.13 0.08
C ASP A 147 -1.89 22.84 -0.18
N MET A 148 -1.23 21.80 -0.68
CA MET A 148 -1.85 20.49 -0.92
C MET A 148 -2.29 19.83 0.39
N ILE A 149 -1.45 19.87 1.44
CA ILE A 149 -1.82 19.37 2.77
C ILE A 149 -3.05 20.12 3.30
N GLU A 150 -3.07 21.44 3.14
CA GLU A 150 -4.20 22.26 3.59
C GLU A 150 -5.48 21.90 2.84
N GLN A 151 -5.43 21.74 1.52
CA GLN A 151 -6.57 21.30 0.70
C GLN A 151 -7.08 19.93 1.14
N ILE A 152 -6.19 18.96 1.39
CA ILE A 152 -6.58 17.64 1.90
C ILE A 152 -7.33 17.79 3.24
N ASN A 153 -6.78 18.58 4.16
CA ASN A 153 -7.35 18.75 5.49
C ASN A 153 -8.70 19.49 5.45
N GLN A 154 -8.82 20.54 4.63
CA GLN A 154 -10.05 21.31 4.44
C GLN A 154 -11.16 20.49 3.75
N SER A 155 -10.80 19.52 2.90
CA SER A 155 -11.78 18.65 2.25
C SER A 155 -12.57 17.77 3.24
N GLY A 156 -12.04 17.59 4.44
CA GLY A 156 -12.63 16.72 5.46
C GLY A 156 -12.40 15.22 5.20
N ALA A 157 -11.58 14.83 4.22
CA ALA A 157 -11.22 13.42 3.99
C ALA A 157 -10.57 12.82 5.25
N ARG A 158 -11.03 11.63 5.65
CA ARG A 158 -10.54 10.90 6.84
C ARG A 158 -9.75 9.65 6.49
N ILE A 159 -9.87 9.19 5.26
CA ILE A 159 -9.07 8.11 4.68
C ILE A 159 -8.53 8.63 3.35
N LEU A 160 -7.22 8.59 3.16
CA LEU A 160 -6.56 9.02 1.93
C LEU A 160 -5.85 7.83 1.29
N PHE A 161 -6.34 7.38 0.15
CA PHE A 161 -5.68 6.38 -0.67
C PHE A 161 -4.57 7.04 -1.48
N VAL A 162 -3.35 6.48 -1.40
CA VAL A 162 -2.16 7.02 -2.08
C VAL A 162 -1.70 6.06 -3.17
N GLY A 163 -1.63 6.56 -4.40
CA GLY A 163 -1.30 5.80 -5.61
C GLY A 163 -0.11 6.35 -6.38
N LEU A 164 0.99 6.70 -5.70
CA LEU A 164 2.22 7.22 -6.32
C LEU A 164 3.21 6.12 -6.74
N GLY A 165 2.99 4.90 -6.23
CA GLY A 165 3.90 3.77 -6.41
C GLY A 165 5.11 3.81 -5.47
N CYS A 166 5.64 2.59 -5.19
CA CYS A 166 6.82 2.42 -4.33
C CYS A 166 8.11 2.84 -5.06
N PRO A 167 9.04 3.53 -4.40
CA PRO A 167 9.05 3.93 -2.98
C PRO A 167 8.42 5.32 -2.71
N LYS A 168 8.00 6.04 -3.75
CA LYS A 168 7.55 7.44 -3.63
C LYS A 168 6.36 7.60 -2.67
N GLN A 169 5.38 6.68 -2.72
CA GLN A 169 4.21 6.78 -1.86
C GLN A 169 4.54 6.58 -0.37
N GLU A 170 5.44 5.66 -0.05
CA GLU A 170 5.82 5.39 1.33
C GLU A 170 6.58 6.58 1.93
N ILE A 171 7.50 7.16 1.16
CA ILE A 171 8.27 8.35 1.54
C ILE A 171 7.30 9.51 1.78
N TRP A 172 6.44 9.81 0.79
CA TRP A 172 5.47 10.91 0.90
C TRP A 172 4.56 10.74 2.12
N MET A 173 4.03 9.55 2.34
CA MET A 173 3.14 9.27 3.48
C MET A 173 3.87 9.43 4.83
N ALA A 174 5.15 9.05 4.91
CA ALA A 174 5.95 9.21 6.12
C ALA A 174 6.22 10.70 6.42
N GLU A 175 6.55 11.50 5.41
CA GLU A 175 6.79 12.95 5.53
C GLU A 175 5.53 13.74 5.91
N HIS A 176 4.35 13.20 5.57
CA HIS A 176 3.06 13.83 5.82
C HIS A 176 2.33 13.29 7.05
N ARG A 177 2.93 12.30 7.74
CA ARG A 177 2.39 11.81 9.01
C ARG A 177 2.38 12.93 10.06
N GLY A 178 1.24 13.13 10.68
CA GLY A 178 1.00 14.21 11.63
C GLY A 178 0.61 15.55 10.99
N LYS A 179 0.77 15.70 9.67
CA LYS A 179 0.34 16.89 8.91
C LYS A 179 -1.01 16.69 8.24
N VAL A 180 -1.24 15.52 7.65
CA VAL A 180 -2.51 15.13 7.01
C VAL A 180 -3.43 14.51 8.07
N ASN A 181 -4.63 15.06 8.24
CA ASN A 181 -5.62 14.65 9.24
C ASN A 181 -6.45 13.43 8.77
N ALA A 182 -5.79 12.46 8.16
CA ALA A 182 -6.41 11.26 7.61
C ALA A 182 -5.52 10.02 7.81
N VAL A 183 -6.14 8.84 7.74
CA VAL A 183 -5.41 7.58 7.61
C VAL A 183 -4.97 7.45 6.16
N MET A 184 -3.67 7.42 5.93
CA MET A 184 -3.07 7.28 4.61
C MET A 184 -2.79 5.82 4.29
N LEU A 185 -3.30 5.32 3.15
CA LEU A 185 -3.10 3.95 2.68
C LEU A 185 -2.32 3.94 1.36
N GLY A 186 -1.12 3.39 1.37
CA GLY A 186 -0.32 3.18 0.16
C GLY A 186 -0.81 1.95 -0.60
N VAL A 187 -1.58 2.16 -1.67
CA VAL A 187 -2.21 1.08 -2.45
C VAL A 187 -1.67 0.94 -3.87
N GLY A 188 -0.88 1.91 -4.34
CA GLY A 188 -0.16 1.86 -5.61
C GLY A 188 -1.02 1.48 -6.80
N ALA A 189 -0.70 0.34 -7.42
CA ALA A 189 -1.35 -0.15 -8.64
C ALA A 189 -2.86 -0.47 -8.50
N ALA A 190 -3.43 -0.42 -7.30
CA ALA A 190 -4.87 -0.61 -7.12
C ALA A 190 -5.69 0.42 -7.92
N PHE A 191 -5.18 1.63 -8.08
CA PHE A 191 -5.82 2.66 -8.89
C PHE A 191 -5.97 2.22 -10.35
N ASP A 192 -4.89 1.71 -10.95
CA ASP A 192 -4.91 1.20 -12.33
C ASP A 192 -5.90 0.03 -12.50
N PHE A 193 -5.95 -0.89 -11.51
CA PHE A 193 -6.81 -2.06 -11.59
C PHE A 193 -8.29 -1.68 -11.43
N HIS A 194 -8.60 -0.88 -10.43
CA HIS A 194 -10.00 -0.50 -10.15
C HIS A 194 -10.55 0.55 -11.09
N SER A 195 -9.70 1.36 -11.73
CA SER A 195 -10.12 2.19 -12.86
C SER A 195 -10.49 1.38 -14.10
N GLY A 196 -10.03 0.12 -14.19
CA GLY A 196 -10.22 -0.75 -15.35
C GLY A 196 -9.25 -0.49 -16.50
N ILE A 197 -8.28 0.42 -16.33
CA ILE A 197 -7.26 0.73 -17.35
C ILE A 197 -6.27 -0.41 -17.50
N LYS A 198 -5.91 -1.07 -16.37
CA LYS A 198 -5.05 -2.27 -16.42
C LYS A 198 -5.80 -3.50 -15.91
N PRO A 199 -5.62 -4.65 -16.58
CA PRO A 199 -6.19 -5.90 -16.10
C PRO A 199 -5.49 -6.36 -14.82
N GLN A 200 -6.27 -6.98 -13.93
CA GLN A 200 -5.76 -7.63 -12.72
C GLN A 200 -5.57 -9.13 -12.97
N ALA A 201 -4.56 -9.73 -12.34
CA ALA A 201 -4.33 -11.16 -12.38
C ALA A 201 -5.56 -11.93 -11.85
N ARG A 202 -5.86 -13.09 -12.45
CA ARG A 202 -6.97 -13.93 -12.00
C ARG A 202 -6.74 -14.42 -10.57
N ALA A 203 -7.83 -14.64 -9.83
CA ALA A 203 -7.78 -14.99 -8.40
C ALA A 203 -6.90 -16.22 -8.10
N TRP A 204 -6.90 -17.24 -8.96
CA TRP A 204 -6.03 -18.41 -8.78
C TRP A 204 -4.55 -18.05 -8.88
N MET A 205 -4.15 -17.19 -9.85
CA MET A 205 -2.77 -16.71 -9.96
C MET A 205 -2.32 -15.93 -8.72
N GLN A 206 -3.21 -15.11 -8.18
CA GLN A 206 -2.96 -14.38 -6.94
C GLN A 206 -2.74 -15.33 -5.76
N LYS A 207 -3.55 -16.40 -5.64
CA LYS A 207 -3.46 -17.40 -4.56
C LYS A 207 -2.16 -18.20 -4.57
N VAL A 208 -1.65 -18.54 -5.76
CA VAL A 208 -0.39 -19.30 -5.91
C VAL A 208 0.86 -18.41 -6.06
N GLY A 209 0.71 -17.09 -5.94
CA GLY A 209 1.84 -16.15 -5.99
C GLY A 209 2.37 -15.85 -7.40
N LEU A 210 1.61 -16.16 -8.46
CA LEU A 210 1.99 -15.92 -9.87
C LEU A 210 1.56 -14.56 -10.42
N GLU A 211 1.05 -13.68 -9.58
CA GLU A 211 0.63 -12.32 -9.97
C GLU A 211 1.79 -11.53 -10.61
N TRP A 212 3.00 -11.64 -10.07
CA TRP A 212 4.17 -10.95 -10.61
C TRP A 212 4.47 -11.37 -12.07
N LEU A 213 4.26 -12.66 -12.41
CA LEU A 213 4.47 -13.16 -13.75
C LEU A 213 3.41 -12.59 -14.71
N PHE A 214 2.15 -12.58 -14.31
CA PHE A 214 1.08 -11.93 -15.07
C PHE A 214 1.40 -10.44 -15.33
N ARG A 215 1.83 -9.71 -14.31
CA ARG A 215 2.21 -8.30 -14.44
C ARG A 215 3.42 -8.11 -15.36
N LEU A 216 4.37 -9.05 -15.34
CA LEU A 216 5.52 -9.02 -16.24
C LEU A 216 5.07 -9.12 -17.70
N PHE A 217 4.09 -9.96 -18.01
CA PHE A 217 3.53 -10.06 -19.37
C PHE A 217 2.77 -8.81 -19.81
N ILE A 218 2.09 -8.12 -18.89
CA ILE A 218 1.33 -6.90 -19.21
C ILE A 218 2.26 -5.69 -19.38
N GLU A 219 3.29 -5.57 -18.53
CA GLU A 219 4.21 -4.42 -18.51
C GLU A 219 5.68 -4.87 -18.56
N PRO A 220 6.12 -5.60 -19.61
CA PRO A 220 7.45 -6.22 -19.62
C PRO A 220 8.57 -5.17 -19.54
N ARG A 221 8.47 -4.09 -20.35
CA ARG A 221 9.50 -3.03 -20.40
C ARG A 221 9.74 -2.36 -19.05
N ARG A 222 8.69 -2.22 -18.22
CA ARG A 222 8.76 -1.57 -16.90
C ARG A 222 9.22 -2.53 -15.80
N LEU A 223 8.83 -3.83 -15.86
CA LEU A 223 8.92 -4.73 -14.73
C LEU A 223 10.06 -5.76 -14.83
N TRP A 224 10.60 -6.06 -16.02
CA TRP A 224 11.59 -7.12 -16.17
C TRP A 224 12.87 -6.91 -15.34
N ARG A 225 13.45 -5.68 -15.39
CA ARG A 225 14.66 -5.34 -14.59
C ARG A 225 14.39 -5.49 -13.10
N ARG A 226 13.26 -4.96 -12.66
CA ARG A 226 12.83 -5.03 -11.27
C ARG A 226 12.70 -6.47 -10.78
N TYR A 227 12.01 -7.33 -11.53
CA TYR A 227 11.81 -8.71 -11.10
C TYR A 227 13.07 -9.57 -11.24
N LEU A 228 13.86 -9.37 -12.28
CA LEU A 228 15.11 -10.11 -12.46
C LEU A 228 16.14 -9.75 -11.37
N TYR A 229 16.16 -8.49 -10.93
CA TYR A 229 17.06 -8.04 -9.89
C TYR A 229 16.58 -8.40 -8.48
N HIS A 230 15.31 -8.17 -8.16
CA HIS A 230 14.82 -8.33 -6.79
C HIS A 230 14.39 -9.77 -6.44
N ASN A 231 13.77 -10.51 -7.36
CA ASN A 231 13.21 -11.82 -6.99
C ASN A 231 14.27 -12.85 -6.58
N PRO A 232 15.39 -13.05 -7.31
CA PRO A 232 16.43 -13.99 -6.88
C PRO A 232 17.09 -13.56 -5.56
N ARG A 233 17.34 -12.26 -5.40
CA ARG A 233 17.92 -11.70 -4.16
C ARG A 233 16.97 -11.87 -2.97
N PHE A 234 15.67 -11.66 -3.17
CA PHE A 234 14.67 -11.90 -2.13
C PHE A 234 14.70 -13.37 -1.69
N ILE A 235 14.73 -14.33 -2.63
CA ILE A 235 14.79 -15.76 -2.28
C ILE A 235 16.06 -16.06 -1.46
N PHE A 236 17.21 -15.58 -1.89
CA PHE A 236 18.46 -15.78 -1.17
C PHE A 236 18.42 -15.21 0.24
N LEU A 237 17.99 -13.96 0.38
CA LEU A 237 17.88 -13.29 1.69
C LEU A 237 16.79 -13.92 2.57
N ALA A 238 15.69 -14.40 1.98
CA ALA A 238 14.65 -15.11 2.71
C ALA A 238 15.19 -16.40 3.35
N VAL A 239 15.99 -17.16 2.61
CA VAL A 239 16.65 -18.37 3.16
C VAL A 239 17.63 -17.97 4.26
N ALA A 240 18.46 -16.96 4.05
CA ALA A 240 19.39 -16.47 5.06
C ALA A 240 18.68 -15.98 6.34
N ASP A 241 17.54 -15.29 6.18
CA ASP A 241 16.70 -14.81 7.28
C ASP A 241 16.08 -15.97 8.07
N LEU A 242 15.61 -17.02 7.39
CA LEU A 242 15.06 -18.22 8.04
C LEU A 242 16.12 -19.02 8.80
N LEU A 243 17.36 -19.03 8.32
CA LEU A 243 18.50 -19.66 8.97
C LEU A 243 19.12 -18.81 10.10
N GLY A 244 18.62 -17.60 10.33
CA GLY A 244 19.16 -16.67 11.33
C GLY A 244 20.53 -16.08 10.97
N LEU A 245 20.91 -16.14 9.70
CA LEU A 245 22.21 -15.65 9.19
C LEU A 245 22.24 -14.13 8.93
N LEU A 246 21.07 -13.48 8.86
CA LEU A 246 21.00 -12.03 8.73
C LEU A 246 21.31 -11.40 10.09
N LYS A 247 22.33 -10.53 10.15
CA LYS A 247 22.55 -9.70 11.34
C LYS A 247 21.28 -8.90 11.62
N LYS A 248 20.81 -8.93 12.87
CA LYS A 248 19.79 -7.98 13.31
C LYS A 248 20.34 -6.58 12.99
N ALA A 249 19.61 -5.81 12.20
CA ALA A 249 19.90 -4.39 12.09
C ALA A 249 19.51 -3.80 13.45
N ASP A 250 20.53 -3.37 14.18
CA ASP A 250 20.37 -2.59 15.41
C ASP A 250 19.75 -1.24 15.09
#